data_392d9154430e8ef6ce0ec2aff2e262e9
#
_entry.id   392d9154430e8ef6ce0ec2aff2e262e9
#
_cell.length_a   1.000
_cell.length_b   1.000
_cell.length_c   1.000
_cell.angle_alpha   90.00
_cell.angle_beta   90.00
_cell.angle_gamma   90.00
#
_symmetry.space_group_name_H-M   'P 1'
#
loop_
_entity.id
_entity.type
_entity.pdbx_description
1 polymer ?
#
loop_
_entity_poly.entity_id
_entity_poly.type
_entity_poly.pdbx_seq_one_letter_code
_entity_poly.pdbx_strand_id
1 'polypeptide(L)'
;MDEFYMRQALEIAKYAYGRTSPNPLVGAVVVKDDRIVGQGWHRQAGTEHAEVHALRQAGALCKGATIYVTLEPCSHYGKTPPCADAIISAGITKVVIGMLDPNPLVAGRGVKKMQEAGIAVVVGVLTAESQRLNEVFLKWIIDKKPFIVLK
;
A
#
# COMPACT_ATOMS: atom_id res chain seq x y z
N MET A 1 -5.88 -13.69 -10.97
CA MET A 1 -6.33 -13.49 -9.57
C MET A 1 -5.70 -12.28 -8.91
N ASP A 2 -4.46 -11.93 -9.28
CA ASP A 2 -3.83 -10.74 -8.70
C ASP A 2 -4.62 -9.46 -8.99
N GLU A 3 -5.17 -9.31 -10.20
CA GLU A 3 -5.99 -8.15 -10.52
C GLU A 3 -7.26 -8.08 -9.70
N PHE A 4 -7.89 -9.22 -9.44
CA PHE A 4 -9.12 -9.26 -8.65
C PHE A 4 -8.86 -8.72 -7.24
N TYR A 5 -7.82 -9.21 -6.57
CA TYR A 5 -7.52 -8.77 -5.21
C TYR A 5 -6.98 -7.35 -5.16
N MET A 6 -6.20 -6.95 -6.18
CA MET A 6 -5.74 -5.56 -6.26
C MET A 6 -6.93 -4.61 -6.43
N ARG A 7 -7.95 -5.01 -7.20
CA ARG A 7 -9.15 -4.20 -7.37
C ARG A 7 -9.89 -4.04 -6.03
N GLN A 8 -9.92 -5.09 -5.20
CA GLN A 8 -10.48 -4.99 -3.86
C GLN A 8 -9.71 -3.97 -3.01
N ALA A 9 -8.39 -3.99 -3.09
CA ALA A 9 -7.57 -3.04 -2.35
C ALA A 9 -7.84 -1.60 -2.81
N LEU A 10 -8.01 -1.38 -4.11
CA LEU A 10 -8.33 -0.06 -4.67
C LEU A 10 -9.68 0.44 -4.16
N GLU A 11 -10.69 -0.42 -4.11
CA GLU A 11 -12.01 -0.04 -3.60
C GLU A 11 -11.97 0.34 -2.12
N ILE A 12 -11.21 -0.42 -1.32
CA ILE A 12 -11.06 -0.15 0.10
C ILE A 12 -10.35 1.17 0.34
N ALA A 13 -9.36 1.51 -0.49
CA ALA A 13 -8.61 2.76 -0.38
C ALA A 13 -9.54 3.98 -0.44
N LYS A 14 -10.62 3.90 -1.18
CA LYS A 14 -11.54 5.01 -1.37
C LYS A 14 -12.32 5.40 -0.11
N TYR A 15 -12.35 4.54 0.90
CA TYR A 15 -13.08 4.81 2.14
C TYR A 15 -12.54 6.04 2.89
N ALA A 16 -11.27 6.40 2.66
CA ALA A 16 -10.66 7.58 3.29
C ALA A 16 -10.67 8.81 2.39
N TYR A 17 -11.48 8.80 1.33
CA TYR A 17 -11.49 9.88 0.36
C TYR A 17 -11.70 11.24 1.05
N GLY A 18 -10.77 12.15 0.81
CA GLY A 18 -10.80 13.49 1.40
C GLY A 18 -10.21 13.62 2.79
N ARG A 19 -9.76 12.53 3.41
CA ARG A 19 -9.26 12.55 4.81
C ARG A 19 -7.75 12.40 4.94
N THR A 20 -7.08 11.93 3.89
CA THR A 20 -5.64 11.61 3.98
C THR A 20 -4.74 12.72 3.46
N SER A 21 -5.30 13.80 2.95
CA SER A 21 -4.49 14.89 2.41
C SER A 21 -3.50 15.42 3.47
N PRO A 22 -2.22 15.62 3.15
CA PRO A 22 -1.60 15.46 1.83
C PRO A 22 -1.13 14.03 1.51
N ASN A 23 -1.43 13.05 2.36
CA ASN A 23 -1.00 11.67 2.14
C ASN A 23 -1.86 10.99 1.06
N PRO A 24 -1.30 9.99 0.35
CA PRO A 24 -2.06 9.27 -0.66
C PRO A 24 -3.13 8.38 -0.06
N LEU A 25 -4.13 8.05 -0.87
CA LEU A 25 -5.08 6.99 -0.56
C LEU A 25 -4.40 5.66 -0.78
N VAL A 26 -4.47 4.77 0.19
CA VAL A 26 -3.86 3.45 0.11
C VAL A 26 -4.83 2.41 0.67
N GLY A 27 -4.94 1.30 -0.03
CA GLY A 27 -5.68 0.14 0.43
C GLY A 27 -4.82 -1.09 0.39
N ALA A 28 -5.09 -2.03 1.28
CA ALA A 28 -4.37 -3.29 1.37
C ALA A 28 -5.32 -4.42 1.72
N VAL A 29 -5.10 -5.60 1.12
CA VAL A 29 -5.80 -6.83 1.49
C VAL A 29 -4.79 -7.96 1.67
N VAL A 30 -5.02 -8.78 2.68
CA VAL A 30 -4.23 -9.99 2.93
C VAL A 30 -5.06 -11.19 2.51
N VAL A 31 -4.47 -12.05 1.69
CA VAL A 31 -5.15 -13.22 1.11
C VAL A 31 -4.43 -14.49 1.54
N LYS A 32 -5.19 -15.44 2.06
CA LYS A 32 -4.69 -16.75 2.46
C LYS A 32 -5.67 -17.81 1.96
N ASP A 33 -5.14 -18.80 1.22
CA ASP A 33 -5.96 -19.90 0.67
C ASP A 33 -7.18 -19.36 -0.10
N ASP A 34 -6.93 -18.41 -1.00
CA ASP A 34 -7.92 -17.77 -1.87
C ASP A 34 -9.03 -17.02 -1.12
N ARG A 35 -8.74 -16.61 0.12
CA ARG A 35 -9.70 -15.84 0.93
C ARG A 35 -9.05 -14.56 1.43
N ILE A 36 -9.82 -13.47 1.42
CA ILE A 36 -9.38 -12.23 2.07
C ILE A 36 -9.52 -12.42 3.57
N VAL A 37 -8.40 -12.42 4.28
CA VAL A 37 -8.37 -12.62 5.73
C VAL A 37 -8.07 -11.34 6.49
N GLY A 38 -7.67 -10.28 5.78
CA GLY A 38 -7.45 -8.97 6.39
C GLY A 38 -7.55 -7.90 5.34
N GLN A 39 -8.03 -6.72 5.74
CA GLN A 39 -8.11 -5.58 4.86
C GLN A 39 -7.95 -4.30 5.66
N GLY A 40 -7.42 -3.27 5.00
CA GLY A 40 -7.20 -1.99 5.66
C GLY A 40 -7.04 -0.87 4.66
N TRP A 41 -7.24 0.33 5.15
CA TRP A 41 -6.99 1.53 4.38
C TRP A 41 -6.36 2.59 5.28
N HIS A 42 -5.61 3.51 4.67
CA HIS A 42 -5.05 4.63 5.41
C HIS A 42 -6.17 5.61 5.73
N ARG A 43 -6.52 5.74 7.00
CA ARG A 43 -7.76 6.42 7.42
C ARG A 43 -7.66 7.93 7.41
N GLN A 44 -6.51 8.45 7.86
CA GLN A 44 -6.23 9.89 7.80
C GLN A 44 -4.74 10.13 8.08
N ALA A 45 -4.26 11.32 7.71
CA ALA A 45 -2.86 11.68 7.91
C ALA A 45 -2.45 11.53 9.38
N GLY A 46 -1.26 11.00 9.62
CA GLY A 46 -0.73 10.81 10.97
C GLY A 46 -1.16 9.53 11.65
N THR A 47 -2.08 8.76 11.07
CA THR A 47 -2.52 7.47 11.64
C THR A 47 -1.79 6.32 10.95
N GLU A 48 -2.07 5.09 11.42
CA GLU A 48 -1.45 3.89 10.88
C GLU A 48 -1.81 3.69 9.40
N HIS A 49 -0.87 3.12 8.66
CA HIS A 49 -1.04 2.87 7.23
C HIS A 49 -1.95 1.66 6.98
N ALA A 50 -2.42 1.55 5.73
CA ALA A 50 -3.31 0.49 5.30
C ALA A 50 -2.78 -0.91 5.62
N GLU A 51 -1.48 -1.13 5.38
CA GLU A 51 -0.86 -2.43 5.60
C GLU A 51 -0.96 -2.87 7.05
N VAL A 52 -0.73 -1.95 7.99
CA VAL A 52 -0.80 -2.26 9.42
C VAL A 52 -2.21 -2.73 9.80
N HIS A 53 -3.24 -2.05 9.30
CA HIS A 53 -4.62 -2.45 9.57
C HIS A 53 -4.93 -3.84 9.00
N ALA A 54 -4.50 -4.10 7.76
CA ALA A 54 -4.74 -5.38 7.10
C ALA A 54 -4.02 -6.53 7.82
N LEU A 55 -2.76 -6.31 8.17
CA LEU A 55 -1.96 -7.34 8.88
C LEU A 55 -2.55 -7.63 10.27
N ARG A 56 -2.97 -6.60 10.97
CA ARG A 56 -3.58 -6.75 12.29
C ARG A 56 -4.86 -7.57 12.23
N GLN A 57 -5.71 -7.29 11.24
CA GLN A 57 -6.95 -8.04 11.07
C GLN A 57 -6.69 -9.49 10.71
N ALA A 58 -5.71 -9.77 9.85
CA ALA A 58 -5.37 -11.13 9.45
C ALA A 58 -4.72 -11.92 10.57
N GLY A 59 -3.98 -11.26 11.44
CA GLY A 59 -3.35 -11.90 12.61
C GLY A 59 -2.44 -13.06 12.21
N ALA A 60 -2.65 -14.21 12.82
CA ALA A 60 -1.83 -15.41 12.58
C ALA A 60 -1.94 -15.92 11.14
N LEU A 61 -2.99 -15.56 10.42
CA LEU A 61 -3.18 -15.98 9.03
C LEU A 61 -2.25 -15.25 8.05
N CYS A 62 -1.51 -14.24 8.51
CA CYS A 62 -0.49 -13.59 7.69
C CYS A 62 0.63 -14.54 7.28
N LYS A 63 0.95 -15.51 8.11
CA LYS A 63 2.07 -16.41 7.85
C LYS A 63 1.80 -17.23 6.58
N GLY A 64 2.64 -17.09 5.58
CA GLY A 64 2.48 -17.74 4.29
C GLY A 64 1.45 -17.08 3.37
N ALA A 65 0.90 -15.93 3.75
CA ALA A 65 -0.12 -15.25 2.97
C ALA A 65 0.48 -14.29 1.94
N THR A 66 -0.39 -13.75 1.09
CA THR A 66 -0.05 -12.70 0.12
C THR A 66 -0.72 -11.40 0.54
N ILE A 67 -0.01 -10.29 0.47
CA ILE A 67 -0.62 -8.97 0.67
C ILE A 67 -0.66 -8.21 -0.65
N TYR A 68 -1.78 -7.59 -0.95
CA TYR A 68 -2.00 -6.72 -2.10
C TYR A 68 -2.11 -5.29 -1.59
N VAL A 69 -1.29 -4.40 -2.09
CA VAL A 69 -1.28 -3.01 -1.66
C VAL A 69 -1.21 -2.09 -2.86
N THR A 70 -1.98 -1.03 -2.85
CA THR A 70 -2.11 -0.14 -4.01
C THR A 70 -0.88 0.75 -4.22
N LEU A 71 -0.08 0.94 -3.17
CA LEU A 71 1.13 1.76 -3.21
C LEU A 71 2.26 1.03 -2.49
N GLU A 72 3.48 1.19 -2.98
CA GLU A 72 4.67 0.56 -2.39
C GLU A 72 4.76 0.81 -0.89
N PRO A 73 4.91 -0.25 -0.06
CA PRO A 73 5.08 -0.09 1.38
C PRO A 73 6.32 0.74 1.71
N CYS A 74 6.21 1.59 2.71
CA CYS A 74 7.30 2.47 3.10
C CYS A 74 8.48 1.68 3.68
N SER A 75 9.70 2.22 3.50
CA SER A 75 10.93 1.56 3.92
C SER A 75 11.72 2.39 4.92
N HIS A 76 11.27 3.59 5.25
CA HIS A 76 11.98 4.47 6.16
C HIS A 76 11.31 4.49 7.53
N TYR A 77 12.12 4.70 8.57
CA TYR A 77 11.60 4.87 9.92
C TYR A 77 11.08 6.29 10.10
N GLY A 78 9.90 6.40 10.67
CA GLY A 78 9.31 7.64 11.12
C GLY A 78 8.98 7.48 12.60
N LYS A 79 7.76 7.84 12.99
CA LYS A 79 7.27 7.61 14.36
C LYS A 79 7.04 6.14 14.64
N THR A 80 6.83 5.34 13.60
CA THR A 80 6.60 3.91 13.67
C THR A 80 7.56 3.19 12.73
N PRO A 81 7.78 1.89 12.94
CA PRO A 81 8.57 1.11 11.98
C PRO A 81 7.97 1.13 10.59
N PRO A 82 8.79 0.99 9.54
CA PRO A 82 8.28 0.95 8.17
C PRO A 82 7.29 -0.18 7.92
N CYS A 83 6.34 0.04 7.02
CA CYS A 83 5.37 -0.99 6.65
C CYS A 83 6.04 -2.21 6.03
N ALA A 84 7.15 -2.02 5.30
CA ALA A 84 7.93 -3.15 4.77
C ALA A 84 8.40 -4.07 5.90
N ASP A 85 8.88 -3.51 7.02
CA ASP A 85 9.30 -4.29 8.18
C ASP A 85 8.12 -5.04 8.80
N ALA A 86 6.96 -4.39 8.89
CA ALA A 86 5.77 -5.03 9.45
C ALA A 86 5.34 -6.21 8.59
N ILE A 87 5.41 -6.09 7.28
CA ILE A 87 5.08 -7.17 6.35
C ILE A 87 6.04 -8.34 6.53
N ILE A 88 7.34 -8.06 6.62
CA ILE A 88 8.36 -9.07 6.83
C ILE A 88 8.11 -9.81 8.13
N SER A 89 7.90 -9.07 9.21
CA SER A 89 7.69 -9.65 10.55
C SER A 89 6.42 -10.49 10.64
N ALA A 90 5.41 -10.17 9.84
CA ALA A 90 4.15 -10.90 9.86
C ALA A 90 4.21 -12.26 9.18
N GLY A 91 5.28 -12.55 8.43
CA GLY A 91 5.42 -13.83 7.75
C GLY A 91 4.80 -13.88 6.36
N ILE A 92 4.48 -12.75 5.79
CA ILE A 92 3.98 -12.64 4.41
C ILE A 92 5.04 -13.20 3.46
N THR A 93 4.61 -14.00 2.47
CA THR A 93 5.53 -14.63 1.52
C THR A 93 5.48 -13.99 0.13
N LYS A 94 4.44 -13.25 -0.18
CA LYS A 94 4.31 -12.58 -1.48
C LYS A 94 3.65 -11.21 -1.28
N VAL A 95 4.19 -10.20 -1.96
CA VAL A 95 3.63 -8.85 -1.97
C VAL A 95 3.34 -8.45 -3.40
N VAL A 96 2.12 -7.98 -3.65
CA VAL A 96 1.70 -7.47 -4.96
C VAL A 96 1.41 -5.98 -4.81
N ILE A 97 2.05 -5.17 -5.63
CA ILE A 97 2.04 -3.70 -5.51
C ILE A 97 1.43 -3.09 -6.77
N GLY A 98 0.51 -2.14 -6.59
CA GLY A 98 -0.10 -1.42 -7.71
C GLY A 98 0.87 -0.47 -8.37
N MET A 99 1.55 0.36 -7.59
CA MET A 99 2.53 1.30 -8.13
C MET A 99 3.64 1.56 -7.12
N LEU A 100 4.82 1.88 -7.62
CA LEU A 100 5.95 2.29 -6.77
C LEU A 100 5.69 3.68 -6.19
N ASP A 101 6.42 4.02 -5.13
CA ASP A 101 6.37 5.36 -4.56
C ASP A 101 6.70 6.36 -5.67
N PRO A 102 5.91 7.43 -5.84
CA PRO A 102 6.16 8.42 -6.91
C PRO A 102 7.41 9.27 -6.67
N ASN A 103 7.93 9.31 -5.45
CA ASN A 103 9.16 10.03 -5.15
C ASN A 103 10.36 9.21 -5.64
N PRO A 104 11.12 9.70 -6.65
CA PRO A 104 12.23 8.92 -7.22
C PRO A 104 13.34 8.63 -6.22
N LEU A 105 13.42 9.38 -5.13
CA LEU A 105 14.45 9.16 -4.11
C LEU A 105 14.15 7.94 -3.24
N VAL A 106 12.91 7.46 -3.21
CA VAL A 106 12.52 6.33 -2.38
C VAL A 106 11.91 5.18 -3.17
N ALA A 107 11.56 5.41 -4.44
CA ALA A 107 10.93 4.39 -5.28
C ALA A 107 11.80 3.13 -5.34
N GLY A 108 11.20 1.97 -5.08
CA GLY A 108 11.87 0.67 -5.13
C GLY A 108 12.56 0.27 -3.84
N ARG A 109 12.70 1.15 -2.87
CA ARG A 109 13.39 0.81 -1.61
C ARG A 109 12.63 -0.20 -0.78
N GLY A 110 11.32 -0.05 -0.69
CA GLY A 110 10.48 -1.03 0.01
C GLY A 110 10.52 -2.38 -0.67
N VAL A 111 10.45 -2.39 -2.00
CA VAL A 111 10.54 -3.61 -2.80
C VAL A 111 11.85 -4.33 -2.51
N LYS A 112 12.98 -3.60 -2.59
CA LYS A 112 14.30 -4.19 -2.34
C LYS A 112 14.39 -4.80 -0.95
N LYS A 113 13.92 -4.08 0.05
CA LYS A 113 13.96 -4.54 1.44
C LYS A 113 13.20 -5.85 1.62
N MET A 114 12.01 -5.95 1.03
CA MET A 114 11.21 -7.16 1.13
C MET A 114 11.83 -8.31 0.33
N GLN A 115 12.39 -8.03 -0.85
CA GLN A 115 13.08 -9.05 -1.64
C GLN A 115 14.29 -9.61 -0.92
N GLU A 116 15.06 -8.75 -0.25
CA GLU A 116 16.22 -9.18 0.52
C GLU A 116 15.83 -10.06 1.71
N ALA A 117 14.60 -9.93 2.19
CA ALA A 117 14.06 -10.76 3.24
C ALA A 117 13.45 -12.07 2.73
N GLY A 118 13.53 -12.34 1.42
CA GLY A 118 13.05 -13.58 0.84
C GLY A 118 11.59 -13.54 0.36
N ILE A 119 10.97 -12.37 0.31
CA ILE A 119 9.58 -12.23 -0.12
C ILE A 119 9.55 -12.06 -1.65
N ALA A 120 8.62 -12.78 -2.31
CA ALA A 120 8.36 -12.57 -3.72
C ALA A 120 7.58 -11.27 -3.90
N VAL A 121 8.06 -10.35 -4.75
CA VAL A 121 7.41 -9.06 -4.97
C VAL A 121 7.02 -8.93 -6.44
N VAL A 122 5.75 -8.59 -6.68
CA VAL A 122 5.21 -8.31 -8.02
C VAL A 122 4.79 -6.85 -8.04
N VAL A 123 5.28 -6.08 -8.99
CA VAL A 123 4.98 -4.64 -9.12
C VAL A 123 4.24 -4.40 -10.43
N GLY A 124 3.25 -3.52 -10.40
CA GLY A 124 2.60 -3.06 -11.61
C GLY A 124 1.26 -3.70 -11.92
N VAL A 125 0.60 -4.27 -10.92
CA VAL A 125 -0.75 -4.81 -11.12
C VAL A 125 -1.75 -3.67 -10.94
N LEU A 126 -2.47 -3.32 -12.00
CA LEU A 126 -3.43 -2.21 -12.07
C LEU A 126 -2.78 -0.86 -11.74
N THR A 127 -1.59 -0.63 -12.31
CA THR A 127 -0.84 0.61 -12.08
C THR A 127 -1.63 1.85 -12.48
N ALA A 128 -2.29 1.82 -13.64
CA ALA A 128 -3.06 2.98 -14.12
C ALA A 128 -4.19 3.33 -13.15
N GLU A 129 -4.87 2.33 -12.62
CA GLU A 129 -5.94 2.55 -11.66
C GLU A 129 -5.42 3.10 -10.34
N SER A 130 -4.27 2.59 -9.89
CA SER A 130 -3.61 3.09 -8.68
C SER A 130 -3.19 4.54 -8.85
N GLN A 131 -2.66 4.90 -10.03
CA GLN A 131 -2.28 6.28 -10.34
C GLN A 131 -3.49 7.19 -10.37
N ARG A 132 -4.58 6.76 -10.99
CA ARG A 132 -5.81 7.56 -11.06
C ARG A 132 -6.40 7.82 -9.66
N LEU A 133 -6.33 6.82 -8.79
CA LEU A 133 -6.81 6.98 -7.42
C LEU A 133 -6.10 8.13 -6.70
N ASN A 134 -4.83 8.32 -7.00
CA ASN A 134 -3.99 9.31 -6.32
C ASN A 134 -3.52 10.45 -7.23
N GLU A 135 -4.31 10.79 -8.24
CA GLU A 135 -3.92 11.76 -9.24
C GLU A 135 -3.53 13.12 -8.63
N VAL A 136 -4.29 13.60 -7.66
CA VAL A 136 -3.99 14.87 -6.99
C VAL A 136 -2.66 14.78 -6.24
N PHE A 137 -2.43 13.68 -5.52
CA PHE A 137 -1.19 13.45 -4.79
C PHE A 137 0.01 13.38 -5.73
N LEU A 138 -0.15 12.68 -6.86
CA LEU A 138 0.92 12.57 -7.86
C LEU A 138 1.30 13.93 -8.43
N LYS A 139 0.33 14.76 -8.73
CA LYS A 139 0.57 16.09 -9.25
C LYS A 139 1.32 16.94 -8.22
N TRP A 140 0.94 16.87 -6.96
CA TRP A 140 1.63 17.56 -5.87
C TRP A 140 3.10 17.16 -5.78
N ILE A 141 3.40 15.86 -5.83
CA ILE A 141 4.77 15.35 -5.73
C ILE A 141 5.61 15.76 -6.94
N ILE A 142 5.05 15.63 -8.14
CA ILE A 142 5.79 15.88 -9.39
C ILE A 142 6.01 17.38 -9.61
N ASP A 143 4.97 18.19 -9.49
CA ASP A 143 5.02 19.62 -9.77
C ASP A 143 5.48 20.42 -8.57
N LYS A 144 5.42 19.85 -7.38
CA LYS A 144 5.71 20.53 -6.10
C LYS A 144 4.87 21.78 -5.92
N LYS A 145 3.63 21.71 -6.38
CA LYS A 145 2.65 22.80 -6.29
C LYS A 145 1.38 22.26 -5.69
N PRO A 146 0.73 23.03 -4.80
CA PRO A 146 -0.57 22.60 -4.30
C PRO A 146 -1.56 22.47 -5.45
N PHE A 147 -2.32 21.38 -5.43
CA PHE A 147 -3.38 21.20 -6.40
C PHE A 147 -4.63 21.87 -5.85
N ILE A 148 -5.03 22.96 -6.47
CA ILE A 148 -6.21 23.72 -6.03
C ILE A 148 -7.42 23.23 -6.82
N VAL A 149 -8.35 22.63 -6.11
CA VAL A 149 -9.61 22.20 -6.70
C VAL A 149 -10.61 23.34 -6.51
N LEU A 150 -10.97 23.96 -7.60
CA LEU A 150 -12.01 25.01 -7.59
C LEU A 150 -13.35 24.34 -7.68
N LYS A 151 -14.20 24.67 -6.76
CA LYS A 151 -15.53 24.09 -6.71
C LYS A 151 -16.59 25.12 -6.97
#